data_d8946c02bd943c09fba17c24c873f5fb
#
_entry.id   d8946c02bd943c09fba17c24c873f5fb
#
_cell.length_a   1.000
_cell.length_b   1.000
_cell.length_c   1.000
_cell.angle_alpha   90.00
_cell.angle_beta   90.00
_cell.angle_gamma   90.00
#
_symmetry.space_group_name_H-M   'P 1'
#
loop_
_entity.id
_entity.type
_entity.pdbx_description
1 polymer ?
#
loop_
_entity_poly.entity_id
_entity_poly.type
_entity_poly.pdbx_seq_one_letter_code
_entity_poly.pdbx_strand_id
1 'polypeptide(L)'
;MGDVTLFVTVALVVYLLGRLLVVPGAVRVVRMRNRNNPTLVTATETYLSVVIAGIAIFAGLVASGQAAFLVSTDSAILIAALTFAFGVAGQEVFGSLISGIFLVADPDFNVGDWISWPGGEGYVEAVDFRVTRIRTIDNETITVPNTQLTTNALTRPFGRDSYRVTERIFVSYAEDTERALMELRTLAGAHDRVLEEPTPTTRIVDLGENSITLRAEFWVDDPDGGGIVDVRSDFRRRVKRHFDEEGITLAPPSAQSVTGAIEVARTDGTDAGE
;
A
#
# COMPACT_ATOMS: atom_id res chain seq x y z
N MET A 1 9.11 44.38 -41.08
CA MET A 1 8.93 45.08 -39.78
C MET A 1 7.53 44.94 -39.23
N GLY A 2 6.45 44.90 -40.05
CA GLY A 2 5.07 44.74 -39.58
C GLY A 2 4.81 43.45 -38.81
N ASP A 3 5.35 42.34 -39.26
CA ASP A 3 5.08 41.02 -38.71
C ASP A 3 5.64 40.83 -37.29
N VAL A 4 6.87 41.35 -37.04
CA VAL A 4 7.49 41.28 -35.69
C VAL A 4 6.73 42.20 -34.71
N THR A 5 6.31 43.41 -35.20
CA THR A 5 5.52 44.33 -34.38
C THR A 5 4.16 43.69 -34.02
N LEU A 6 3.51 43.04 -34.98
CA LEU A 6 2.24 42.37 -34.78
C LEU A 6 2.40 41.18 -33.79
N PHE A 7 3.45 40.36 -33.94
CA PHE A 7 3.79 39.30 -33.01
C PHE A 7 3.91 39.82 -31.58
N VAL A 8 4.79 40.81 -31.36
CA VAL A 8 5.06 41.37 -30.03
C VAL A 8 3.78 41.96 -29.41
N THR A 9 3.00 42.69 -30.22
CA THR A 9 1.79 43.36 -29.77
C THR A 9 0.74 42.31 -29.32
N VAL A 10 0.47 41.32 -30.15
CA VAL A 10 -0.54 40.27 -29.83
C VAL A 10 -0.07 39.42 -28.62
N ALA A 11 1.19 39.00 -28.63
CA ALA A 11 1.73 38.22 -27.50
C ALA A 11 1.64 39.01 -26.19
N LEU A 12 2.02 40.28 -26.19
CA LEU A 12 1.96 41.14 -25.01
C LEU A 12 0.50 41.35 -24.54
N VAL A 13 -0.43 41.60 -25.45
CA VAL A 13 -1.86 41.77 -25.11
C VAL A 13 -2.44 40.52 -24.51
N VAL A 14 -2.22 39.34 -25.12
CA VAL A 14 -2.72 38.05 -24.61
C VAL A 14 -2.11 37.73 -23.26
N TYR A 15 -0.80 37.95 -23.08
CA TYR A 15 -0.13 37.76 -21.80
C TYR A 15 -0.69 38.66 -20.71
N LEU A 16 -0.84 39.95 -20.98
CA LEU A 16 -1.37 40.90 -19.98
C LEU A 16 -2.83 40.60 -19.63
N LEU A 17 -3.67 40.30 -20.62
CA LEU A 17 -5.06 39.89 -20.36
C LEU A 17 -5.12 38.61 -19.50
N GLY A 18 -4.34 37.61 -19.85
CA GLY A 18 -4.27 36.36 -19.06
C GLY A 18 -3.79 36.61 -17.62
N ARG A 19 -2.70 37.39 -17.47
CA ARG A 19 -2.14 37.68 -16.15
C ARG A 19 -3.04 38.58 -15.29
N LEU A 20 -3.76 39.51 -15.88
CA LEU A 20 -4.62 40.45 -15.14
C LEU A 20 -6.03 39.92 -14.85
N LEU A 21 -6.55 39.02 -15.69
CA LEU A 21 -7.91 38.52 -15.58
C LEU A 21 -7.96 37.04 -15.09
N VAL A 22 -7.14 36.17 -15.72
CA VAL A 22 -7.21 34.73 -15.47
C VAL A 22 -6.47 34.33 -14.18
N VAL A 23 -5.23 34.83 -14.02
CA VAL A 23 -4.42 34.47 -12.83
C VAL A 23 -5.10 34.89 -11.51
N PRO A 24 -5.54 36.16 -11.33
CA PRO A 24 -6.17 36.54 -10.07
C PRO A 24 -7.50 35.84 -9.83
N GLY A 25 -8.24 35.51 -10.90
CA GLY A 25 -9.45 34.70 -10.81
C GLY A 25 -9.17 33.29 -10.26
N ALA A 26 -8.21 32.60 -10.86
CA ALA A 26 -7.81 31.27 -10.42
C ALA A 26 -7.24 31.30 -8.99
N VAL A 27 -6.36 32.25 -8.68
CA VAL A 27 -5.80 32.42 -7.33
C VAL A 27 -6.89 32.69 -6.29
N ARG A 28 -7.93 33.47 -6.64
CA ARG A 28 -9.06 33.73 -5.75
C ARG A 28 -9.82 32.45 -5.46
N VAL A 29 -10.11 31.63 -6.46
CA VAL A 29 -10.80 30.35 -6.30
C VAL A 29 -9.97 29.38 -5.42
N VAL A 30 -8.68 29.25 -5.69
CA VAL A 30 -7.76 28.42 -4.90
C VAL A 30 -7.72 28.89 -3.44
N ARG A 31 -7.60 30.17 -3.20
CA ARG A 31 -7.56 30.75 -1.85
C ARG A 31 -8.88 30.55 -1.10
N MET A 32 -10.03 30.61 -1.77
CA MET A 32 -11.32 30.35 -1.14
C MET A 32 -11.48 28.88 -0.73
N ARG A 33 -10.97 27.96 -1.54
CA ARG A 33 -11.11 26.51 -1.32
C ARG A 33 -10.03 25.92 -0.39
N ASN A 34 -8.83 26.53 -0.39
CA ASN A 34 -7.64 26.01 0.36
C ASN A 34 -7.00 27.14 1.18
N ARG A 35 -7.70 27.62 2.20
CA ARG A 35 -7.26 28.77 3.04
C ARG A 35 -5.93 28.55 3.76
N ASN A 36 -5.55 27.30 4.02
CA ASN A 36 -4.41 26.96 4.86
C ASN A 36 -3.15 26.54 4.06
N ASN A 37 -3.15 26.70 2.72
CA ASN A 37 -2.01 26.27 1.90
C ASN A 37 -1.47 27.43 1.04
N PRO A 38 -0.59 28.29 1.58
CA PRO A 38 -0.02 29.41 0.84
C PRO A 38 0.84 28.95 -0.35
N THR A 39 1.50 27.78 -0.24
CA THR A 39 2.31 27.20 -1.31
C THR A 39 1.47 26.91 -2.56
N LEU A 40 0.24 26.44 -2.40
CA LEU A 40 -0.65 26.17 -3.51
C LEU A 40 -1.04 27.46 -4.27
N VAL A 41 -1.21 28.56 -3.55
CA VAL A 41 -1.49 29.87 -4.15
C VAL A 41 -0.32 30.34 -5.01
N THR A 42 0.89 30.29 -4.47
CA THR A 42 2.11 30.69 -5.19
C THR A 42 2.37 29.78 -6.40
N ALA A 43 2.20 28.48 -6.25
CA ALA A 43 2.33 27.51 -7.33
C ALA A 43 1.32 27.80 -8.46
N THR A 44 0.05 28.05 -8.11
CA THR A 44 -0.99 28.38 -9.09
C THR A 44 -0.64 29.65 -9.87
N GLU A 45 -0.17 30.69 -9.19
CA GLU A 45 0.24 31.93 -9.83
C GLU A 45 1.41 31.72 -10.80
N THR A 46 2.43 30.97 -10.37
CA THR A 46 3.63 30.73 -11.17
C THR A 46 3.32 29.87 -12.38
N TYR A 47 2.74 28.69 -12.17
CA TYR A 47 2.49 27.74 -13.27
C TYR A 47 1.46 28.28 -14.28
N LEU A 48 0.41 28.93 -13.80
CA LEU A 48 -0.59 29.52 -14.69
C LEU A 48 0.01 30.67 -15.52
N SER A 49 0.92 31.48 -14.94
CA SER A 49 1.62 32.50 -15.65
C SER A 49 2.53 31.95 -16.78
N VAL A 50 3.19 30.82 -16.52
CA VAL A 50 4.01 30.13 -17.54
C VAL A 50 3.13 29.58 -18.68
N VAL A 51 2.01 28.98 -18.37
CA VAL A 51 1.04 28.49 -19.38
C VAL A 51 0.50 29.64 -20.22
N ILE A 52 0.11 30.75 -19.58
CA ILE A 52 -0.37 31.95 -20.29
C ILE A 52 0.73 32.55 -21.19
N ALA A 53 1.99 32.56 -20.74
CA ALA A 53 3.11 32.99 -21.57
C ALA A 53 3.27 32.10 -22.82
N GLY A 54 3.17 30.80 -22.68
CA GLY A 54 3.18 29.87 -23.82
C GLY A 54 2.04 30.13 -24.81
N ILE A 55 0.81 30.30 -24.31
CA ILE A 55 -0.37 30.63 -25.13
C ILE A 55 -0.18 31.99 -25.82
N ALA A 56 0.36 32.98 -25.14
CA ALA A 56 0.62 34.30 -25.69
C ALA A 56 1.64 34.28 -26.85
N ILE A 57 2.74 33.54 -26.67
CA ILE A 57 3.74 33.33 -27.71
C ILE A 57 3.10 32.65 -28.93
N PHE A 58 2.32 31.57 -28.71
CA PHE A 58 1.65 30.86 -29.77
C PHE A 58 0.65 31.77 -30.55
N ALA A 59 -0.15 32.54 -29.82
CA ALA A 59 -1.10 33.49 -30.42
C ALA A 59 -0.38 34.56 -31.25
N GLY A 60 0.75 35.08 -30.77
CA GLY A 60 1.61 36.01 -31.50
C GLY A 60 2.14 35.43 -32.81
N LEU A 61 2.63 34.17 -32.78
CA LEU A 61 3.10 33.44 -33.98
C LEU A 61 1.99 33.26 -35.02
N VAL A 62 0.79 32.87 -34.58
CA VAL A 62 -0.35 32.73 -35.47
C VAL A 62 -0.76 34.06 -36.09
N ALA A 63 -0.87 35.11 -35.28
CA ALA A 63 -1.32 36.42 -35.75
C ALA A 63 -0.33 37.11 -36.71
N SER A 64 0.97 36.88 -36.53
CA SER A 64 2.01 37.41 -37.40
C SER A 64 2.18 36.63 -38.71
N GLY A 65 1.40 35.58 -38.95
CA GLY A 65 1.54 34.70 -40.10
C GLY A 65 2.76 33.80 -40.08
N GLN A 66 3.53 33.81 -38.98
CA GLN A 66 4.72 32.96 -38.81
C GLN A 66 4.39 31.55 -38.33
N ALA A 67 3.10 31.21 -38.21
CA ALA A 67 2.67 29.85 -37.86
C ALA A 67 3.19 28.79 -38.86
N ALA A 68 3.46 29.16 -40.11
CA ALA A 68 4.12 28.32 -41.11
C ALA A 68 5.51 27.81 -40.62
N PHE A 69 6.21 28.58 -39.76
CA PHE A 69 7.44 28.13 -39.14
C PHE A 69 7.21 26.88 -38.29
N LEU A 70 6.10 26.79 -37.57
CA LEU A 70 5.78 25.64 -36.71
C LEU A 70 5.53 24.35 -37.51
N VAL A 71 5.23 24.46 -38.82
CA VAL A 71 5.04 23.33 -39.72
C VAL A 71 6.23 23.09 -40.65
N SER A 72 7.32 23.86 -40.51
CA SER A 72 8.55 23.62 -41.27
C SER A 72 9.27 22.36 -40.74
N THR A 73 10.06 21.72 -41.60
CA THR A 73 10.76 20.48 -41.24
C THR A 73 11.70 20.67 -40.05
N ASP A 74 12.40 21.82 -39.98
CA ASP A 74 13.34 22.10 -38.88
C ASP A 74 12.62 22.31 -37.55
N SER A 75 11.48 22.98 -37.54
CA SER A 75 10.65 23.17 -36.36
C SER A 75 9.94 21.88 -35.93
N ALA A 76 9.53 21.02 -36.89
CA ALA A 76 8.90 19.77 -36.60
C ALA A 76 9.81 18.86 -35.75
N ILE A 77 11.12 18.85 -36.08
CA ILE A 77 12.11 18.10 -35.30
C ILE A 77 12.21 18.62 -33.86
N LEU A 78 12.30 19.97 -33.70
CA LEU A 78 12.37 20.59 -32.38
C LEU A 78 11.10 20.35 -31.56
N ILE A 79 9.94 20.52 -32.18
CA ILE A 79 8.64 20.27 -31.53
C ILE A 79 8.52 18.82 -31.12
N ALA A 80 8.91 17.86 -31.99
CA ALA A 80 8.92 16.45 -31.67
C ALA A 80 9.85 16.13 -30.52
N ALA A 81 11.07 16.70 -30.50
CA ALA A 81 12.02 16.51 -29.41
C ALA A 81 11.50 17.06 -28.07
N LEU A 82 10.91 18.25 -28.08
CA LEU A 82 10.29 18.85 -26.88
C LEU A 82 9.08 18.03 -26.42
N THR A 83 8.21 17.59 -27.33
CA THR A 83 7.05 16.76 -27.00
C THR A 83 7.49 15.44 -26.38
N PHE A 84 8.51 14.81 -26.95
CA PHE A 84 9.10 13.59 -26.40
C PHE A 84 9.68 13.83 -25.01
N ALA A 85 10.46 14.89 -24.82
CA ALA A 85 11.04 15.23 -23.52
C ALA A 85 9.97 15.48 -22.46
N PHE A 86 8.90 16.25 -22.78
CA PHE A 86 7.77 16.48 -21.89
C PHE A 86 6.96 15.21 -21.64
N GLY A 87 6.78 14.35 -22.65
CA GLY A 87 6.10 13.06 -22.52
C GLY A 87 6.82 12.14 -21.54
N VAL A 88 8.15 12.01 -21.68
CA VAL A 88 8.98 11.21 -20.75
C VAL A 88 9.01 11.83 -19.36
N ALA A 89 9.19 13.14 -19.24
CA ALA A 89 9.19 13.82 -17.94
C ALA A 89 7.84 13.74 -17.21
N GLY A 90 6.74 13.69 -17.96
CA GLY A 90 5.37 13.58 -17.41
C GLY A 90 4.86 12.14 -17.23
N GLN A 91 5.57 11.14 -17.70
CA GLN A 91 5.10 9.76 -17.78
C GLN A 91 4.57 9.22 -16.44
N GLU A 92 5.27 9.46 -15.35
CA GLU A 92 4.85 9.01 -14.01
C GLU A 92 3.56 9.69 -13.55
N VAL A 93 3.44 10.99 -13.80
CA VAL A 93 2.26 11.76 -13.44
C VAL A 93 1.05 11.26 -14.23
N PHE A 94 1.16 11.17 -15.56
CA PHE A 94 0.09 10.66 -16.42
C PHE A 94 -0.26 9.21 -16.11
N GLY A 95 0.75 8.37 -15.84
CA GLY A 95 0.54 7.00 -15.41
C GLY A 95 -0.30 6.92 -14.13
N SER A 96 0.03 7.73 -13.12
CA SER A 96 -0.72 7.77 -11.86
C SER A 96 -2.16 8.28 -12.03
N LEU A 97 -2.40 9.22 -12.95
CA LEU A 97 -3.74 9.70 -13.26
C LEU A 97 -4.60 8.61 -13.90
N ILE A 98 -4.06 7.94 -14.92
CA ILE A 98 -4.74 6.84 -15.61
C ILE A 98 -4.99 5.69 -14.62
N SER A 99 -4.00 5.34 -13.81
CA SER A 99 -4.13 4.34 -12.75
C SER A 99 -5.22 4.69 -11.74
N GLY A 100 -5.36 5.97 -11.36
CA GLY A 100 -6.43 6.43 -10.48
C GLY A 100 -7.82 6.20 -11.08
N ILE A 101 -7.98 6.46 -12.38
CA ILE A 101 -9.24 6.18 -13.09
C ILE A 101 -9.54 4.67 -13.08
N PHE A 102 -8.54 3.82 -13.34
CA PHE A 102 -8.73 2.36 -13.32
C PHE A 102 -9.08 1.86 -11.93
N LEU A 103 -8.43 2.35 -10.86
CA LEU A 103 -8.76 1.97 -9.48
C LEU A 103 -10.21 2.33 -9.10
N VAL A 104 -10.68 3.52 -9.50
CA VAL A 104 -12.06 3.96 -9.23
C VAL A 104 -13.07 3.19 -10.09
N ALA A 105 -12.68 2.75 -11.29
CA ALA A 105 -13.54 1.97 -12.18
C ALA A 105 -13.57 0.47 -11.84
N ASP A 106 -12.63 -0.01 -11.04
CA ASP A 106 -12.58 -1.42 -10.61
C ASP A 106 -13.65 -1.67 -9.54
N PRO A 107 -14.68 -2.50 -9.83
CA PRO A 107 -15.74 -2.82 -8.89
C PRO A 107 -15.23 -3.55 -7.65
N ASP A 108 -14.07 -4.16 -7.79
CA ASP A 108 -13.42 -4.93 -6.72
C ASP A 108 -12.48 -4.10 -5.85
N PHE A 109 -12.31 -2.80 -6.10
CA PHE A 109 -11.44 -1.92 -5.32
C PHE A 109 -12.23 -0.73 -4.75
N ASN A 110 -12.52 -0.78 -3.46
CA ASN A 110 -13.37 0.22 -2.82
C ASN A 110 -12.69 0.94 -1.65
N VAL A 111 -13.16 2.15 -1.35
CA VAL A 111 -12.83 2.82 -0.10
C VAL A 111 -13.39 2.01 1.07
N GLY A 112 -12.56 1.74 2.05
CA GLY A 112 -12.85 0.84 3.16
C GLY A 112 -12.22 -0.54 3.03
N ASP A 113 -11.80 -0.96 1.84
CA ASP A 113 -11.14 -2.25 1.65
C ASP A 113 -9.79 -2.30 2.36
N TRP A 114 -9.50 -3.43 2.99
CA TRP A 114 -8.15 -3.75 3.44
C TRP A 114 -7.33 -4.30 2.29
N ILE A 115 -6.20 -3.68 2.03
CA ILE A 115 -5.28 -4.09 0.97
C ILE A 115 -3.87 -4.30 1.51
N SER A 116 -3.13 -5.18 0.86
CA SER A 116 -1.69 -5.38 1.08
C SER A 116 -0.96 -5.33 -0.27
N TRP A 117 0.12 -4.54 -0.31
CA TRP A 117 0.98 -4.36 -1.49
C TRP A 117 2.45 -4.40 -1.07
N PRO A 118 3.44 -4.42 -1.97
CA PRO A 118 4.85 -4.52 -1.61
C PRO A 118 5.40 -3.43 -0.67
N GLY A 119 4.67 -2.32 -0.51
CA GLY A 119 5.04 -1.20 0.37
C GLY A 119 4.34 -1.17 1.73
N GLY A 120 3.42 -2.10 2.02
CA GLY A 120 2.69 -2.14 3.28
C GLY A 120 1.29 -2.73 3.17
N GLU A 121 0.49 -2.48 4.20
CA GLU A 121 -0.91 -2.89 4.24
C GLU A 121 -1.77 -1.90 5.02
N GLY A 122 -3.06 -1.86 4.76
CA GLY A 122 -3.98 -0.97 5.45
C GLY A 122 -5.33 -0.82 4.75
N TYR A 123 -6.18 0.02 5.33
CA TYR A 123 -7.50 0.36 4.78
C TYR A 123 -7.41 1.50 3.77
N VAL A 124 -8.02 1.33 2.62
CA VAL A 124 -8.19 2.41 1.62
C VAL A 124 -9.07 3.49 2.22
N GLU A 125 -8.50 4.67 2.49
CA GLU A 125 -9.23 5.82 3.04
C GLU A 125 -9.82 6.71 1.96
N ALA A 126 -9.06 6.93 0.88
CA ALA A 126 -9.52 7.70 -0.27
C ALA A 126 -8.67 7.38 -1.50
N VAL A 127 -9.29 7.37 -2.67
CA VAL A 127 -8.63 7.32 -3.97
C VAL A 127 -8.70 8.71 -4.58
N ASP A 128 -7.57 9.41 -4.57
CA ASP A 128 -7.42 10.71 -5.19
C ASP A 128 -6.91 10.57 -6.63
N PHE A 129 -6.88 11.67 -7.34
CA PHE A 129 -6.54 11.73 -8.76
C PHE A 129 -5.18 11.08 -9.12
N ARG A 130 -4.16 11.21 -8.29
CA ARG A 130 -2.81 10.69 -8.53
C ARG A 130 -2.33 9.71 -7.47
N VAL A 131 -2.93 9.72 -6.31
CA VAL A 131 -2.50 8.97 -5.14
C VAL A 131 -3.69 8.34 -4.44
N THR A 132 -3.47 7.22 -3.78
CA THR A 132 -4.43 6.61 -2.85
C THR A 132 -3.92 6.82 -1.44
N ARG A 133 -4.79 7.24 -0.53
CA ARG A 133 -4.50 7.32 0.89
C ARG A 133 -4.94 6.05 1.58
N ILE A 134 -4.03 5.48 2.34
CA ILE A 134 -4.22 4.21 3.04
C ILE A 134 -3.92 4.44 4.51
N ARG A 135 -4.84 4.04 5.37
CA ARG A 135 -4.71 4.12 6.81
C ARG A 135 -4.24 2.78 7.36
N THR A 136 -3.09 2.77 8.04
CA THR A 136 -2.54 1.58 8.68
C THR A 136 -3.31 1.21 9.95
N ILE A 137 -3.02 0.04 10.50
CA ILE A 137 -3.57 -0.41 11.79
C ILE A 137 -3.14 0.51 12.95
N ASP A 138 -1.97 1.14 12.83
CA ASP A 138 -1.43 2.09 13.81
C ASP A 138 -2.01 3.51 13.64
N ASN A 139 -3.05 3.64 12.80
CA ASN A 139 -3.72 4.91 12.49
C ASN A 139 -2.81 5.95 11.80
N GLU A 140 -1.80 5.49 11.09
CA GLU A 140 -0.97 6.31 10.22
C GLU A 140 -1.57 6.39 8.81
N THR A 141 -1.40 7.51 8.12
CA THR A 141 -1.83 7.65 6.73
C THR A 141 -0.64 7.54 5.78
N ILE A 142 -0.62 6.50 4.96
CA ILE A 142 0.35 6.32 3.89
C ILE A 142 -0.26 6.84 2.58
N THR A 143 0.50 7.68 1.87
CA THR A 143 0.10 8.17 0.55
C THR A 143 0.86 7.41 -0.53
N VAL A 144 0.16 6.61 -1.31
CA VAL A 144 0.73 5.72 -2.33
C VAL A 144 0.38 6.23 -3.73
N PRO A 145 1.34 6.40 -4.65
CA PRO A 145 1.04 6.68 -6.06
C PRO A 145 0.16 5.59 -6.66
N ASN A 146 -0.90 5.97 -7.40
CA ASN A 146 -1.85 5.02 -7.95
C ASN A 146 -1.19 3.98 -8.87
N THR A 147 -0.11 4.36 -9.57
CA THR A 147 0.68 3.44 -10.38
C THR A 147 1.22 2.25 -9.58
N GLN A 148 1.65 2.45 -8.32
CA GLN A 148 2.16 1.37 -7.51
C GLN A 148 1.10 0.31 -7.19
N LEU A 149 -0.15 0.72 -7.04
CA LEU A 149 -1.27 -0.19 -6.75
C LEU A 149 -1.77 -0.92 -8.00
N THR A 150 -1.58 -0.34 -9.21
CA THR A 150 -2.03 -0.94 -10.46
C THR A 150 -0.96 -1.76 -11.18
N THR A 151 0.34 -1.50 -10.95
CA THR A 151 1.43 -2.20 -11.62
C THR A 151 2.03 -3.33 -10.78
N ASN A 152 1.78 -3.35 -9.48
CA ASN A 152 2.23 -4.41 -8.59
C ASN A 152 1.10 -5.37 -8.23
N ALA A 153 1.47 -6.54 -7.70
CA ALA A 153 0.49 -7.45 -7.14
C ALA A 153 -0.18 -6.80 -5.93
N LEU A 154 -1.49 -6.78 -5.94
CA LEU A 154 -2.34 -6.28 -4.87
C LEU A 154 -3.08 -7.47 -4.26
N THR A 155 -2.96 -7.67 -2.96
CA THR A 155 -3.71 -8.68 -2.23
C THR A 155 -4.85 -8.02 -1.48
N ARG A 156 -6.05 -8.56 -1.64
CA ARG A 156 -7.24 -8.18 -0.86
C ARG A 156 -7.63 -9.39 0.00
N PRO A 157 -7.15 -9.46 1.24
CA PRO A 157 -7.39 -10.62 2.10
C PRO A 157 -8.88 -10.88 2.34
N PHE A 158 -9.66 -9.81 2.42
CA PHE A 158 -11.08 -9.84 2.80
C PHE A 158 -12.03 -9.54 1.62
N GLY A 159 -11.57 -9.72 0.39
CA GLY A 159 -12.38 -9.48 -0.82
C GLY A 159 -13.42 -10.59 -1.14
N ARG A 160 -13.68 -11.52 -0.21
CA ARG A 160 -14.66 -12.61 -0.34
C ARG A 160 -15.49 -12.71 0.95
N ASP A 161 -16.62 -13.37 0.85
CA ASP A 161 -17.57 -13.54 1.96
C ASP A 161 -17.01 -14.32 3.18
N SER A 162 -15.86 -14.95 3.02
CA SER A 162 -15.21 -15.70 4.09
C SER A 162 -13.68 -15.62 4.01
N TYR A 163 -13.04 -15.68 5.16
CA TYR A 163 -11.59 -15.66 5.31
C TYR A 163 -11.08 -16.94 5.92
N ARG A 164 -10.04 -17.54 5.32
CA ARG A 164 -9.39 -18.73 5.88
C ARG A 164 -8.33 -18.35 6.90
N VAL A 165 -8.60 -18.65 8.16
CA VAL A 165 -7.62 -18.56 9.24
C VAL A 165 -6.74 -19.80 9.22
N THR A 166 -5.44 -19.60 9.29
CA THR A 166 -4.44 -20.66 9.41
C THR A 166 -3.60 -20.42 10.65
N GLU A 167 -3.62 -21.38 11.59
CA GLU A 167 -2.85 -21.31 12.82
C GLU A 167 -1.89 -22.49 12.91
N ARG A 168 -0.69 -22.23 13.43
CA ARG A 168 0.34 -23.25 13.68
C ARG A 168 0.50 -23.44 15.18
N ILE A 169 0.41 -24.69 15.62
CA ILE A 169 0.54 -25.10 17.01
C ILE A 169 1.69 -26.09 17.10
N PHE A 170 2.57 -25.87 18.06
CA PHE A 170 3.76 -26.71 18.27
C PHE A 170 3.53 -27.60 19.46
N VAL A 171 3.64 -28.91 19.26
CA VAL A 171 3.49 -29.91 20.32
C VAL A 171 4.77 -30.72 20.49
N SER A 172 4.97 -31.25 21.70
CA SER A 172 6.11 -32.13 22.00
C SER A 172 6.00 -33.45 21.23
N TYR A 173 7.13 -34.06 20.88
CA TYR A 173 7.19 -35.42 20.33
C TYR A 173 6.66 -36.51 21.28
N ALA A 174 6.58 -36.21 22.57
CA ALA A 174 6.05 -37.13 23.56
C ALA A 174 4.51 -37.23 23.54
N GLU A 175 3.85 -36.30 22.82
CA GLU A 175 2.40 -36.20 22.80
C GLU A 175 1.76 -37.10 21.73
N ASP A 176 0.52 -37.53 21.99
CA ASP A 176 -0.33 -38.17 21.00
C ASP A 176 -0.84 -37.14 20.01
N THR A 177 -0.21 -37.13 18.84
CA THR A 177 -0.50 -36.18 17.76
C THR A 177 -1.89 -36.34 17.19
N GLU A 178 -2.44 -37.55 17.11
CA GLU A 178 -3.79 -37.77 16.60
C GLU A 178 -4.82 -37.17 17.57
N ARG A 179 -4.62 -37.36 18.87
CA ARG A 179 -5.44 -36.74 19.90
C ARG A 179 -5.35 -35.21 19.82
N ALA A 180 -4.13 -34.64 19.72
CA ALA A 180 -3.93 -33.20 19.58
C ALA A 180 -4.61 -32.62 18.34
N LEU A 181 -4.59 -33.32 17.20
CA LEU A 181 -5.29 -32.92 15.97
C LEU A 181 -6.80 -32.91 16.14
N MET A 182 -7.37 -33.91 16.80
CA MET A 182 -8.82 -34.00 17.07
C MET A 182 -9.27 -32.83 17.98
N GLU A 183 -8.53 -32.56 19.04
CA GLU A 183 -8.83 -31.48 19.97
C GLU A 183 -8.74 -30.13 19.27
N LEU A 184 -7.69 -29.87 18.48
CA LEU A 184 -7.55 -28.63 17.67
C LEU A 184 -8.73 -28.45 16.72
N ARG A 185 -9.19 -29.54 16.08
CA ARG A 185 -10.33 -29.46 15.16
C ARG A 185 -11.62 -29.11 15.88
N THR A 186 -11.85 -29.72 17.04
CA THR A 186 -13.01 -29.46 17.90
C THR A 186 -13.00 -27.99 18.38
N LEU A 187 -11.86 -27.51 18.86
CA LEU A 187 -11.71 -26.14 19.33
C LEU A 187 -11.90 -25.12 18.21
N ALA A 188 -11.45 -25.43 17.00
CA ALA A 188 -11.66 -24.56 15.83
C ALA A 188 -13.15 -24.45 15.48
N GLY A 189 -13.89 -25.57 15.49
CA GLY A 189 -15.31 -25.56 15.18
C GLY A 189 -16.21 -25.01 16.30
N ALA A 190 -15.69 -24.85 17.51
CA ALA A 190 -16.46 -24.36 18.66
C ALA A 190 -16.56 -22.82 18.74
N HIS A 191 -16.04 -22.08 17.80
CA HIS A 191 -16.10 -20.63 17.80
C HIS A 191 -17.28 -20.14 16.94
N ASP A 192 -18.11 -19.25 17.48
CA ASP A 192 -19.39 -18.80 16.87
C ASP A 192 -19.24 -18.17 15.48
N ARG A 193 -18.05 -17.59 15.17
CA ARG A 193 -17.74 -16.97 13.87
C ARG A 193 -17.09 -17.94 12.89
N VAL A 194 -16.82 -19.16 13.28
CA VAL A 194 -16.24 -20.16 12.38
C VAL A 194 -17.37 -20.86 11.63
N LEU A 195 -17.23 -20.89 10.31
CA LEU A 195 -18.21 -21.55 9.44
C LEU A 195 -18.18 -23.06 9.63
N GLU A 196 -19.37 -23.68 9.59
CA GLU A 196 -19.50 -25.13 9.56
C GLU A 196 -18.98 -25.71 8.25
N GLU A 197 -19.17 -24.98 7.16
CA GLU A 197 -18.66 -25.33 5.83
C GLU A 197 -17.89 -24.13 5.22
N PRO A 198 -16.63 -24.33 4.77
CA PRO A 198 -15.85 -25.60 4.85
C PRO A 198 -15.48 -25.99 6.28
N THR A 199 -15.70 -27.26 6.62
CA THR A 199 -15.37 -27.81 7.95
C THR A 199 -13.92 -27.55 8.33
N PRO A 200 -13.62 -27.15 9.59
CA PRO A 200 -12.26 -27.01 10.09
C PRO A 200 -11.41 -28.26 9.86
N THR A 201 -10.19 -28.06 9.40
CA THR A 201 -9.24 -29.14 9.12
C THR A 201 -7.96 -28.97 9.94
N THR A 202 -7.40 -30.09 10.37
CA THR A 202 -6.15 -30.15 11.12
C THR A 202 -5.20 -31.14 10.48
N ARG A 203 -3.91 -30.85 10.47
CA ARG A 203 -2.88 -31.74 9.90
C ARG A 203 -1.50 -31.49 10.47
N ILE A 204 -0.66 -32.50 10.45
CA ILE A 204 0.78 -32.32 10.67
C ILE A 204 1.38 -31.66 9.41
N VAL A 205 2.18 -30.61 9.60
CA VAL A 205 2.81 -29.88 8.48
C VAL A 205 4.31 -29.92 8.53
N ASP A 206 4.88 -30.21 9.69
CA ASP A 206 6.32 -30.31 9.84
C ASP A 206 6.69 -31.16 11.06
N LEU A 207 7.80 -31.87 10.94
CA LEU A 207 8.48 -32.61 12.01
C LEU A 207 9.82 -31.94 12.27
N GLY A 208 9.79 -30.88 13.11
CA GLY A 208 10.97 -30.10 13.44
C GLY A 208 11.90 -30.81 14.42
N GLU A 209 13.06 -30.21 14.72
CA GLU A 209 14.06 -30.81 15.61
C GLU A 209 13.53 -31.08 17.04
N ASN A 210 12.67 -30.20 17.56
CA ASN A 210 12.22 -30.24 18.95
C ASN A 210 10.71 -30.22 19.12
N SER A 211 9.95 -30.17 18.03
CA SER A 211 8.50 -30.10 18.07
C SER A 211 7.87 -30.59 16.78
N ILE A 212 6.65 -31.08 16.91
CA ILE A 212 5.77 -31.38 15.79
C ILE A 212 4.90 -30.16 15.53
N THR A 213 4.87 -29.67 14.29
CA THR A 213 4.03 -28.55 13.91
C THR A 213 2.70 -29.03 13.39
N LEU A 214 1.66 -28.73 14.13
CA LEU A 214 0.27 -28.95 13.73
C LEU A 214 -0.28 -27.68 13.09
N ARG A 215 -1.12 -27.83 12.08
CA ARG A 215 -1.84 -26.73 11.43
C ARG A 215 -3.33 -26.93 11.60
N ALA A 216 -3.99 -25.90 12.10
CA ALA A 216 -5.44 -25.78 12.08
C ALA A 216 -5.83 -24.75 11.01
N GLU A 217 -6.77 -25.12 10.14
CA GLU A 217 -7.34 -24.27 9.09
C GLU A 217 -8.86 -24.25 9.27
N PHE A 218 -9.43 -23.05 9.36
CA PHE A 218 -10.87 -22.86 9.49
C PHE A 218 -11.29 -21.56 8.82
N TRP A 219 -12.56 -21.46 8.46
CA TRP A 219 -13.11 -20.32 7.75
C TRP A 219 -13.95 -19.46 8.68
N VAL A 220 -13.82 -18.15 8.55
CA VAL A 220 -14.53 -17.17 9.38
C VAL A 220 -15.41 -16.34 8.46
N ASP A 221 -16.66 -16.13 8.89
CA ASP A 221 -17.60 -15.21 8.28
C ASP A 221 -17.26 -13.75 8.64
N ASP A 222 -17.72 -12.81 7.81
CA ASP A 222 -17.54 -11.38 8.02
C ASP A 222 -16.07 -10.94 8.16
N PRO A 223 -15.34 -10.91 7.04
CA PRO A 223 -13.90 -10.68 7.02
C PRO A 223 -13.48 -9.20 7.20
N ASP A 224 -14.29 -8.33 7.79
CA ASP A 224 -14.00 -6.89 7.99
C ASP A 224 -12.73 -6.59 8.82
N GLY A 225 -11.74 -7.45 8.73
CA GLY A 225 -10.37 -7.25 9.23
C GLY A 225 -10.23 -7.19 10.75
N GLY A 226 -11.03 -6.40 11.46
CA GLY A 226 -10.95 -6.23 12.90
C GLY A 226 -11.31 -7.49 13.69
N GLY A 227 -12.30 -8.24 13.24
CA GLY A 227 -12.77 -9.42 13.94
C GLY A 227 -11.88 -10.66 13.80
N ILE A 228 -11.01 -10.74 12.77
CA ILE A 228 -10.15 -11.91 12.55
C ILE A 228 -9.02 -11.97 13.59
N VAL A 229 -8.46 -10.84 13.98
CA VAL A 229 -7.44 -10.77 15.04
C VAL A 229 -8.00 -11.31 16.36
N ASP A 230 -9.24 -10.94 16.67
CA ASP A 230 -9.93 -11.41 17.88
C ASP A 230 -10.20 -12.92 17.82
N VAL A 231 -10.68 -13.43 16.68
CA VAL A 231 -10.90 -14.87 16.48
C VAL A 231 -9.61 -15.67 16.65
N ARG A 232 -8.50 -15.19 16.05
CA ARG A 232 -7.17 -15.81 16.20
C ARG A 232 -6.70 -15.80 17.65
N SER A 233 -6.84 -14.68 18.33
CA SER A 233 -6.46 -14.53 19.74
C SER A 233 -7.30 -15.43 20.65
N ASP A 234 -8.61 -15.50 20.41
CA ASP A 234 -9.50 -16.35 21.18
C ASP A 234 -9.21 -17.83 20.94
N PHE A 235 -9.02 -18.24 19.69
CA PHE A 235 -8.62 -19.61 19.36
C PHE A 235 -7.33 -20.01 20.08
N ARG A 236 -6.28 -19.17 20.02
CA ARG A 236 -5.01 -19.44 20.70
C ARG A 236 -5.17 -19.57 22.22
N ARG A 237 -6.00 -18.72 22.83
CA ARG A 237 -6.31 -18.81 24.27
C ARG A 237 -7.04 -20.09 24.63
N ARG A 238 -8.03 -20.51 23.80
CA ARG A 238 -8.77 -21.76 24.00
C ARG A 238 -7.84 -22.96 23.86
N VAL A 239 -6.99 -22.97 22.82
CA VAL A 239 -6.01 -24.04 22.63
C VAL A 239 -5.08 -24.16 23.84
N LYS A 240 -4.49 -23.01 24.28
CA LYS A 240 -3.58 -23.02 25.43
C LYS A 240 -4.25 -23.59 26.70
N ARG A 241 -5.44 -23.11 27.01
CA ARG A 241 -6.18 -23.55 28.20
C ARG A 241 -6.57 -25.04 28.12
N HIS A 242 -7.16 -25.43 27.00
CA HIS A 242 -7.64 -26.82 26.84
C HIS A 242 -6.49 -27.83 26.81
N PHE A 243 -5.38 -27.48 26.15
CA PHE A 243 -4.21 -28.36 26.14
C PHE A 243 -3.58 -28.51 27.53
N ASP A 244 -3.58 -27.45 28.35
CA ASP A 244 -3.13 -27.54 29.74
C ASP A 244 -4.05 -28.45 30.57
N GLU A 245 -5.37 -28.35 30.38
CA GLU A 245 -6.38 -29.17 31.07
C GLU A 245 -6.27 -30.64 30.67
N GLU A 246 -5.99 -30.93 29.39
CA GLU A 246 -5.86 -32.27 28.84
C GLU A 246 -4.44 -32.87 28.95
N GLY A 247 -3.50 -32.11 29.52
CA GLY A 247 -2.11 -32.52 29.71
C GLY A 247 -1.30 -32.61 28.41
N ILE A 248 -1.73 -31.92 27.35
CA ILE A 248 -1.00 -31.85 26.07
C ILE A 248 0.05 -30.72 26.16
N THR A 249 1.32 -31.06 26.01
CA THR A 249 2.44 -30.15 26.16
C THR A 249 2.67 -29.38 24.88
N LEU A 250 2.47 -28.05 24.94
CA LEU A 250 2.89 -27.12 23.87
C LEU A 250 4.41 -26.97 23.89
N ALA A 251 5.05 -27.14 22.76
CA ALA A 251 6.50 -26.98 22.63
C ALA A 251 6.84 -25.67 21.88
N PRO A 252 7.93 -24.97 22.26
CA PRO A 252 8.41 -23.86 21.47
C PRO A 252 9.00 -24.35 20.13
N PRO A 253 8.92 -23.56 19.05
CA PRO A 253 9.40 -23.97 17.73
C PRO A 253 10.92 -24.18 17.64
N SER A 254 11.69 -23.75 18.64
CA SER A 254 13.16 -23.77 18.61
C SER A 254 13.79 -23.93 20.00
N ALA A 255 13.13 -24.60 20.96
CA ALA A 255 13.72 -24.81 22.27
C ALA A 255 14.68 -26.00 22.25
N GLN A 256 15.97 -25.74 22.40
CA GLN A 256 16.92 -26.75 22.85
C GLN A 256 16.80 -26.90 24.37
N SER A 257 16.23 -28.00 24.85
CA SER A 257 16.34 -28.35 26.25
C SER A 257 17.67 -29.07 26.46
N VAL A 258 18.66 -28.39 27.04
CA VAL A 258 19.90 -29.03 27.47
C VAL A 258 19.63 -29.66 28.84
N THR A 259 19.36 -30.96 28.85
CA THR A 259 19.28 -31.74 30.07
C THR A 259 20.63 -32.47 30.26
N GLY A 260 21.48 -31.92 31.13
CA GLY A 260 22.77 -32.51 31.46
C GLY A 260 23.21 -32.11 32.86
N ALA A 261 23.91 -33.01 33.56
CA ALA A 261 24.59 -32.68 34.78
C ALA A 261 25.91 -31.97 34.46
N ILE A 262 26.08 -30.76 34.93
CA ILE A 262 27.36 -30.03 34.80
C ILE A 262 28.25 -30.50 35.96
N GLU A 263 29.25 -31.31 35.65
CA GLU A 263 30.32 -31.66 36.61
C GLU A 263 31.36 -30.54 36.59
N VAL A 264 31.34 -29.67 37.62
CA VAL A 264 32.34 -28.62 37.77
C VAL A 264 33.58 -29.23 38.42
N ALA A 265 34.57 -29.57 37.58
CA ALA A 265 35.91 -29.92 38.10
C ALA A 265 36.55 -28.65 38.72
N ARG A 266 36.66 -28.63 40.06
CA ARG A 266 37.43 -27.62 40.79
C ARG A 266 38.92 -27.95 40.64
N THR A 267 39.63 -27.24 39.83
CA THR A 267 41.07 -27.24 39.82
C THR A 267 41.51 -26.46 41.06
N ASP A 268 41.84 -27.15 42.12
CA ASP A 268 42.56 -26.58 43.27
C ASP A 268 43.93 -26.09 42.77
N GLY A 269 44.08 -24.78 42.71
CA GLY A 269 45.36 -24.17 42.43
C GLY A 269 46.35 -24.52 43.57
N THR A 270 47.26 -25.41 43.27
CA THR A 270 48.42 -25.65 44.17
C THR A 270 49.32 -24.45 44.03
N ASP A 271 49.41 -23.67 45.12
CA ASP A 271 50.50 -22.75 45.40
C ASP A 271 51.82 -23.51 45.23
N ALA A 272 52.66 -23.07 44.33
CA ALA A 272 54.07 -23.36 44.32
C ALA A 272 54.79 -22.03 44.69
N GLY A 273 55.03 -21.86 46.01
CA GLY A 273 56.07 -20.97 46.46
C GLY A 273 57.44 -21.62 46.18
N GLU A 274 58.33 -20.82 45.62
CA GLU A 274 59.74 -20.54 45.95
C GLU A 274 60.29 -19.64 44.83
#